data_9a917606dbfc741b5b092e60b932aca2
#
_entry.id   9a917606dbfc741b5b092e60b932aca2
#
_cell.length_a   1.000
_cell.length_b   1.000
_cell.length_c   1.000
_cell.angle_alpha   90.00
_cell.angle_beta   90.00
_cell.angle_gamma   90.00
#
_symmetry.space_group_name_H-M   'P 1'
#
loop_
_entity.id
_entity.type
_entity.pdbx_description
1 polymer ?
#
loop_
_entity_poly.entity_id
_entity_poly.type
_entity_poly.pdbx_seq_one_letter_code
_entity_poly.pdbx_strand_id
1 'polypeptide(L)'
;ASESAPCTITLTQNGILAEIPDFDKTISYEWDNFTTIYKKFGYYMLFEKSKMTAMLREADIPKDIQDAAADFIRTHVDMNKCKVLF
;
A
#
# COMPACT_ATOMS: atom_id res chain seq x y z
N ALA A 1 20.10 -13.29 12.82
CA ALA A 1 18.68 -13.10 12.82
C ALA A 1 18.15 -13.35 11.43
N SER A 2 17.27 -14.21 11.40
CA SER A 2 16.64 -14.54 10.15
C SER A 2 15.46 -13.62 9.92
N GLU A 3 15.73 -12.38 9.68
CA GLU A 3 14.66 -11.54 9.32
C GLU A 3 14.14 -11.97 7.99
N SER A 4 12.83 -11.92 7.87
CA SER A 4 12.24 -12.01 6.57
C SER A 4 12.81 -10.88 5.73
N ALA A 5 12.91 -11.10 4.45
CA ALA A 5 13.40 -10.11 3.53
C ALA A 5 12.69 -8.80 3.76
N PRO A 6 13.42 -7.72 3.96
CA PRO A 6 12.77 -6.44 4.13
C PRO A 6 12.05 -6.08 2.84
N CYS A 7 10.82 -5.61 3.01
CA CYS A 7 10.05 -5.07 1.90
C CYS A 7 9.98 -3.58 2.10
N THR A 8 10.46 -2.81 1.14
CA THR A 8 10.41 -1.37 1.21
C THR A 8 9.19 -0.88 0.45
N ILE A 9 8.33 -0.16 1.14
CA ILE A 9 7.12 0.39 0.55
C ILE A 9 7.35 1.88 0.30
N THR A 10 7.09 2.30 -0.93
CA THR A 10 7.15 3.71 -1.29
C THR A 10 5.79 4.14 -1.82
N LEU A 11 5.23 5.17 -1.23
CA LEU A 11 3.98 5.76 -1.69
C LEU A 11 4.32 6.86 -2.68
N THR A 12 3.78 6.75 -3.88
CA THR A 12 4.06 7.71 -4.95
C THR A 12 2.78 8.37 -5.43
N GLN A 13 2.94 9.42 -6.19
CA GLN A 13 1.82 10.12 -6.79
C GLN A 13 0.97 9.21 -7.67
N ASN A 14 1.59 8.24 -8.31
CA ASN A 14 0.91 7.34 -9.26
C ASN A 14 0.45 6.04 -8.61
N GLY A 15 0.98 5.69 -7.47
CA GLY A 15 0.62 4.43 -6.83
C GLY A 15 1.58 4.02 -5.73
N ILE A 16 1.79 2.72 -5.62
CA ILE A 16 2.61 2.13 -4.57
C ILE A 16 3.71 1.31 -5.22
N LEU A 17 4.93 1.48 -4.72
CA LEU A 17 6.06 0.63 -5.10
C LEU A 17 6.43 -0.26 -3.92
N ALA A 18 6.52 -1.55 -4.17
CA ALA A 18 6.97 -2.51 -3.18
C ALA A 18 8.25 -3.15 -3.70
N GLU A 19 9.35 -2.92 -3.00
CA GLU A 19 10.64 -3.44 -3.39
C GLU A 19 11.04 -4.58 -2.47
N ILE A 20 11.38 -5.72 -3.05
CA ILE A 20 11.81 -6.91 -2.31
C ILE A 20 13.24 -7.21 -2.75
N PRO A 21 14.25 -6.64 -2.05
CA PRO A 21 15.65 -6.73 -2.49
C PRO A 21 16.19 -8.16 -2.61
N ASP A 22 15.79 -9.05 -1.72
CA ASP A 22 16.28 -10.42 -1.73
C ASP A 22 15.89 -11.17 -2.99
N PHE A 23 14.82 -10.74 -3.65
CA PHE A 23 14.36 -11.35 -4.89
C PHE A 23 14.61 -10.45 -6.09
N ASP A 24 15.27 -9.31 -5.88
CA ASP A 24 15.53 -8.33 -6.92
C ASP A 24 14.23 -8.01 -7.68
N LYS A 25 13.17 -7.81 -6.92
CA LYS A 25 11.83 -7.66 -7.48
C LYS A 25 11.20 -6.37 -7.00
N THR A 26 10.59 -5.65 -7.94
CA THR A 26 9.81 -4.46 -7.64
C THR A 26 8.41 -4.67 -8.18
N ILE A 27 7.41 -4.45 -7.33
CA ILE A 27 6.01 -4.54 -7.72
C ILE A 27 5.43 -3.14 -7.65
N SER A 28 4.71 -2.76 -8.69
CA SER A 28 4.11 -1.44 -8.74
C SER A 28 2.60 -1.57 -8.88
N TYR A 29 1.88 -0.74 -8.13
CA TYR A 29 0.42 -0.70 -8.14
C TYR A 29 -0.02 0.72 -8.42
N GLU A 30 -1.05 0.88 -9.23
CA GLU A 30 -1.60 2.21 -9.54
C GLU A 30 -2.84 2.47 -8.69
N TRP A 31 -2.96 3.70 -8.18
CA TRP A 31 -4.12 4.08 -7.37
C TRP A 31 -5.44 3.84 -8.09
N ASP A 32 -5.47 4.09 -9.39
CA ASP A 32 -6.70 3.98 -10.19
C ASP A 32 -7.23 2.56 -10.30
N ASN A 33 -6.40 1.58 -10.03
CA ASN A 33 -6.81 0.18 -10.13
C ASN A 33 -7.55 -0.32 -8.89
N PHE A 34 -7.43 0.39 -7.78
CA PHE A 34 -8.04 -0.04 -6.54
C PHE A 34 -9.49 0.39 -6.46
N THR A 35 -10.35 -0.53 -6.02
CA THR A 35 -11.77 -0.26 -5.83
C THR A 35 -12.16 -0.20 -4.37
N THR A 36 -11.37 -0.79 -3.49
CA THR A 36 -11.60 -0.73 -2.04
C THR A 36 -10.27 -0.79 -1.32
N ILE A 37 -10.10 0.06 -0.32
CA ILE A 37 -8.94 0.04 0.55
C ILE A 37 -9.43 0.16 1.97
N TYR A 38 -8.98 -0.75 2.84
CA TYR A 38 -9.26 -0.59 4.26
C TYR A 38 -8.04 -0.97 5.10
N LYS A 39 -8.05 -0.50 6.33
CA LYS A 39 -6.96 -0.73 7.27
C LYS A 39 -7.47 -1.52 8.45
N LYS A 40 -6.76 -2.58 8.79
CA LYS A 40 -7.13 -3.42 9.92
C LYS A 40 -5.89 -4.13 10.45
N PHE A 41 -5.74 -4.16 11.77
CA PHE A 41 -4.64 -4.86 12.44
C PHE A 41 -3.26 -4.43 11.94
N GLY A 42 -3.08 -3.15 11.61
CA GLY A 42 -1.80 -2.65 11.15
C GLY A 42 -1.48 -2.98 9.69
N TYR A 43 -2.47 -3.41 8.93
CA TYR A 43 -2.31 -3.71 7.51
C TYR A 43 -3.26 -2.87 6.68
N TYR A 44 -2.77 -2.40 5.54
CA TYR A 44 -3.61 -1.78 4.53
C TYR A 44 -3.93 -2.86 3.50
N MET A 45 -5.20 -3.14 3.31
CA MET A 45 -5.66 -4.15 2.36
C MET A 45 -6.28 -3.46 1.17
N LEU A 46 -5.72 -3.73 0.01
CA LEU A 46 -6.07 -3.03 -1.23
C LEU A 46 -6.69 -4.03 -2.21
N PHE A 47 -7.90 -3.72 -2.64
CA PHE A 47 -8.67 -4.61 -3.48
C PHE A 47 -8.90 -4.02 -4.86
N GLU A 48 -8.79 -4.88 -5.87
CA GLU A 48 -9.27 -4.59 -7.21
C GLU A 48 -10.54 -5.40 -7.41
N LYS A 49 -11.68 -4.72 -7.40
CA LYS A 49 -13.00 -5.34 -7.42
C LYS A 49 -13.16 -6.23 -6.18
N SER A 50 -13.41 -7.51 -6.33
CA SER A 50 -13.58 -8.40 -5.18
C SER A 50 -12.32 -9.16 -4.81
N LYS A 51 -11.20 -8.86 -5.47
CA LYS A 51 -9.95 -9.56 -5.27
C LYS A 51 -8.96 -8.71 -4.51
N MET A 52 -8.40 -9.24 -3.43
CA MET A 52 -7.33 -8.56 -2.72
C MET A 52 -6.05 -8.62 -3.54
N THR A 53 -5.61 -7.46 -4.01
CA THR A 53 -4.45 -7.37 -4.88
C THR A 53 -3.18 -7.17 -4.09
N ALA A 54 -3.25 -6.40 -3.01
CA ALA A 54 -2.08 -6.08 -2.22
C ALA A 54 -2.45 -5.95 -0.75
N MET A 55 -1.50 -6.27 0.10
CA MET A 55 -1.63 -6.07 1.54
C MET A 55 -0.32 -5.47 1.99
N LEU A 56 -0.39 -4.27 2.55
CA LEU A 56 0.79 -3.55 3.02
C LEU A 56 0.82 -3.56 4.52
N ARG A 57 1.95 -3.94 5.07
CA ARG A 57 2.13 -3.85 6.51
C ARG A 57 2.57 -2.41 6.84
N GLU A 58 1.87 -1.77 7.74
CA GLU A 58 2.17 -0.39 8.13
C GLU A 58 3.63 -0.23 8.57
N ALA A 59 4.17 -1.24 9.24
CA ALA A 59 5.54 -1.20 9.72
C ALA A 59 6.59 -1.15 8.59
N ASP A 60 6.22 -1.56 7.38
CA ASP A 60 7.11 -1.52 6.23
C ASP A 60 7.12 -0.15 5.54
N ILE A 61 6.19 0.72 5.90
CA ILE A 61 6.16 2.09 5.38
C ILE A 61 7.20 2.89 6.15
N PRO A 62 8.00 3.74 5.47
CA PRO A 62 8.96 4.58 6.16
C PRO A 62 8.33 5.36 7.31
N LYS A 63 9.02 5.41 8.44
CA LYS A 63 8.47 5.98 9.67
C LYS A 63 8.04 7.43 9.54
N ASP A 64 8.76 8.19 8.77
CA ASP A 64 8.48 9.60 8.59
C ASP A 64 7.18 9.85 7.82
N ILE A 65 6.67 8.84 7.11
CA ILE A 65 5.42 8.97 6.39
C ILE A 65 4.31 8.06 6.91
N GLN A 66 4.60 7.21 7.90
CA GLN A 66 3.59 6.32 8.45
C GLN A 66 2.36 7.08 8.97
N ASP A 67 2.61 8.17 9.68
CA ASP A 67 1.53 8.95 10.27
C ASP A 67 0.68 9.65 9.21
N ALA A 68 1.27 9.95 8.07
CA ALA A 68 0.57 10.63 6.98
C ALA A 68 0.09 9.66 5.91
N ALA A 69 0.39 8.37 6.07
CA ALA A 69 0.09 7.39 5.00
C ALA A 69 -1.40 7.32 4.68
N ALA A 70 -2.25 7.33 5.69
CA ALA A 70 -3.69 7.29 5.47
C ALA A 70 -4.17 8.48 4.66
N ASP A 71 -3.71 9.68 5.02
CA ASP A 71 -4.06 10.89 4.28
C ASP A 71 -3.48 10.89 2.87
N PHE A 72 -2.27 10.39 2.72
CA PHE A 72 -1.63 10.27 1.42
C PHE A 72 -2.46 9.39 0.49
N ILE A 73 -2.90 8.24 1.00
CA ILE A 73 -3.71 7.31 0.23
C ILE A 73 -5.04 7.97 -0.16
N ARG A 74 -5.71 8.60 0.79
CA ARG A 74 -6.98 9.29 0.51
C ARG A 74 -6.84 10.40 -0.51
N THR A 75 -5.70 11.07 -0.49
CA THR A 75 -5.46 12.18 -1.40
C THR A 75 -5.26 11.72 -2.84
N HIS A 76 -4.65 10.56 -3.01
CA HIS A 76 -4.24 10.09 -4.33
C HIS A 76 -5.20 9.10 -4.98
N VAL A 77 -6.08 8.46 -4.21
CA VAL A 77 -7.09 7.59 -4.81
C VAL A 77 -8.31 8.44 -5.22
N ASP A 78 -8.99 7.97 -6.25
CA ASP A 78 -10.22 8.62 -6.67
C ASP A 78 -11.35 8.07 -5.81
N MET A 79 -11.79 8.90 -4.87
CA MET A 79 -12.84 8.51 -3.91
C MET A 79 -14.18 8.21 -4.58
N ASN A 80 -14.36 8.61 -5.83
CA ASN A 80 -15.57 8.26 -6.58
C ASN A 80 -15.49 6.84 -7.12
N LYS A 81 -14.30 6.30 -7.25
CA LYS A 81 -14.08 4.95 -7.78
C LYS A 81 -13.63 3.98 -6.71
N CYS A 82 -12.96 4.47 -5.68
CA CYS A 82 -12.36 3.65 -4.65
C CYS A 82 -13.00 3.94 -3.30
N LYS A 83 -13.47 2.90 -2.65
CA LYS A 83 -14.03 3.01 -1.32
C LYS A 83 -12.93 2.90 -0.29
N VAL A 84 -12.72 3.95 0.47
CA VAL A 84 -11.67 4.00 1.49
C VAL A 84 -12.34 3.90 2.86
N LEU A 85 -12.01 2.85 3.60
CA LEU A 85 -12.66 2.51 4.86
C LEU A 85 -11.70 2.64 6.04
N PHE A 86 -11.12 3.79 6.18
CA PHE A 86 -10.29 4.08 7.36
C PHE A 86 -10.17 5.57 7.60
#